data_3b3cd6b28a33deda7a447359efff1405
#
_entry.id   3b3cd6b28a33deda7a447359efff1405
#
_cell.length_a   1.000
_cell.length_b   1.000
_cell.length_c   1.000
_cell.angle_alpha   90.00
_cell.angle_beta   90.00
_cell.angle_gamma   90.00
#
_symmetry.space_group_name_H-M   'P 1'
#
loop_
_entity.id
_entity.type
_entity.pdbx_description
1 polymer ?
#
loop_
_entity_poly.entity_id
_entity_poly.type
_entity_poly.pdbx_seq_one_letter_code
_entity_poly.pdbx_strand_id
1 'polypeptide(L)'
;DKLSLLLDVSVASTTDQEDGDFKIDLHGKTLVQGTQSRHLVLVSIAGNEGYYDVQVEDNLFDQVSDPSVLLATVEQRAAEAVHSVQVKRLAAETAWKVGSTSGLSNITSPDQALNLRGSFGLQVSSGGVIKSSISFADSGGRVLGTPGPGEPTEYSFRLAAGGFESVITVEWNGTTWDISDNLNSSHTLDAGSDLELGDLEDFINTYYSSDLDASVDSSRLVLESVDHNLISITDIKGGLASKMGLADEGKAVTIDVVEGDTLQTIANKINSAYAAASGSPSAPEEWLNASVKESIYGSYYLELESHVTGEAYRINVLGDEGGSFYAAQNLGLVDSGGKTGVIEAAEDALFLFDGREYLSSSNAFKDARRITPDDGYAASTLEEVSPGVRLTLQSTGDTSITVLHHVKGGKILGLLEARDDVILSHLDSFDELAYRLALEFNAIHRAGHGMGDNAELTGISFFKPLPSLAGAAEGLSVNGALVEDSSLIAAASGDGTGHSVGSGDGSNALRMAQLKQSKILKGRSASFNEFYESFIAALGAQGQRTRTMADNQRALMNQIDAQRQSVMGVNIDEEMMDIIKFQQAFNAIARYVTTIDEMLDVIVNRMGIVGR
;
A
#
# COMPACT_ATOMS: atom_id res chain seq x y z
N ASP A 1 38.29 -11.90 -14.41
CA ASP A 1 39.37 -12.81 -14.79
C ASP A 1 38.96 -14.28 -14.96
N LYS A 2 38.13 -14.86 -14.11
CA LYS A 2 37.62 -16.23 -14.31
C LYS A 2 36.53 -16.31 -15.39
N LEU A 3 35.78 -15.22 -15.59
CA LEU A 3 34.74 -15.13 -16.61
C LEU A 3 35.34 -14.96 -18.01
N SER A 4 36.43 -14.18 -18.10
CA SER A 4 37.16 -13.97 -19.35
C SER A 4 37.89 -15.21 -19.88
N LEU A 5 38.11 -16.22 -19.01
CA LEU A 5 38.68 -17.51 -19.39
C LEU A 5 37.64 -18.52 -19.91
N LEU A 6 36.36 -18.28 -19.61
CA LEU A 6 35.25 -19.16 -19.99
C LEU A 6 34.37 -18.59 -21.11
N LEU A 7 34.38 -17.29 -21.24
CA LEU A 7 33.59 -16.56 -22.23
C LEU A 7 34.53 -15.50 -22.81
N ASP A 8 34.55 -15.32 -24.11
CA ASP A 8 35.36 -14.27 -24.78
C ASP A 8 34.84 -12.86 -24.35
N VAL A 9 35.22 -12.49 -23.14
CA VAL A 9 34.82 -11.25 -22.47
C VAL A 9 35.97 -10.28 -22.46
N SER A 10 35.79 -9.13 -23.07
CA SER A 10 36.73 -8.01 -22.98
C SER A 10 36.27 -7.02 -21.90
N VAL A 11 37.21 -6.61 -21.05
CA VAL A 11 36.99 -5.58 -20.03
C VAL A 11 37.80 -4.34 -20.43
N ALA A 12 37.10 -3.24 -20.73
CA ALA A 12 37.73 -1.96 -20.99
C ALA A 12 37.40 -0.98 -19.85
N SER A 13 38.40 -0.33 -19.27
CA SER A 13 38.21 0.84 -18.43
C SER A 13 38.19 2.07 -19.34
N THR A 14 37.13 2.84 -19.34
CA THR A 14 37.10 4.11 -20.05
C THR A 14 37.88 5.14 -19.25
N THR A 15 39.12 5.39 -19.64
CA THR A 15 40.04 6.36 -19.00
C THR A 15 39.74 7.81 -19.33
N ASP A 16 38.71 8.10 -20.14
CA ASP A 16 38.46 9.45 -20.69
C ASP A 16 37.19 10.16 -20.16
N GLN A 17 36.52 9.62 -19.15
CA GLN A 17 35.43 10.33 -18.47
C GLN A 17 35.59 10.32 -16.94
N GLU A 18 35.25 11.44 -16.30
CA GLU A 18 35.48 11.74 -14.87
C GLU A 18 34.81 10.79 -13.86
N ASP A 19 34.05 9.76 -14.29
CA ASP A 19 33.25 8.88 -13.42
C ASP A 19 33.71 7.41 -13.33
N GLY A 20 34.87 7.06 -13.86
CA GLY A 20 35.45 5.72 -13.62
C GLY A 20 34.59 4.54 -14.10
N ASP A 21 33.75 4.73 -15.10
CA ASP A 21 32.88 3.70 -15.66
C ASP A 21 33.72 2.59 -16.32
N PHE A 22 33.51 1.36 -15.89
CA PHE A 22 34.04 0.20 -16.55
C PHE A 22 33.01 -0.41 -17.51
N LYS A 23 33.50 -0.97 -18.61
CA LYS A 23 32.72 -1.63 -19.63
C LYS A 23 33.15 -3.09 -19.78
N ILE A 24 32.16 -3.99 -19.76
CA ILE A 24 32.36 -5.41 -20.05
C ILE A 24 31.62 -5.75 -21.33
N ASP A 25 32.35 -6.20 -22.36
CA ASP A 25 31.75 -6.65 -23.61
C ASP A 25 31.92 -8.18 -23.76
N LEU A 26 30.89 -8.84 -24.28
CA LEU A 26 30.89 -10.23 -24.68
C LEU A 26 30.58 -10.31 -26.18
N HIS A 27 31.50 -10.88 -26.96
CA HIS A 27 31.38 -10.99 -28.43
C HIS A 27 31.04 -9.64 -29.11
N GLY A 28 31.60 -8.53 -28.59
CA GLY A 28 31.36 -7.19 -29.14
C GLY A 28 30.04 -6.54 -28.70
N LYS A 29 29.21 -7.19 -27.86
CA LYS A 29 28.05 -6.60 -27.23
C LYS A 29 28.35 -6.24 -25.79
N THR A 30 27.97 -5.04 -25.37
CA THR A 30 28.17 -4.55 -24.01
C THR A 30 27.30 -5.32 -23.03
N LEU A 31 27.91 -6.01 -22.08
CA LEU A 31 27.27 -6.73 -20.98
C LEU A 31 27.05 -5.82 -19.76
N VAL A 32 28.02 -4.99 -19.43
CA VAL A 32 27.96 -4.03 -18.33
C VAL A 32 28.60 -2.72 -18.76
N GLN A 33 27.97 -1.59 -18.44
CA GLN A 33 28.55 -0.25 -18.60
C GLN A 33 28.07 0.64 -17.44
N GLY A 34 29.01 1.02 -16.57
CA GLY A 34 28.71 1.78 -15.37
C GLY A 34 27.75 1.03 -14.44
N THR A 35 26.62 1.63 -14.16
CA THR A 35 25.52 1.03 -13.35
C THR A 35 24.56 0.17 -14.18
N GLN A 36 24.68 0.17 -15.51
CA GLN A 36 23.83 -0.62 -16.39
C GLN A 36 24.48 -1.97 -16.70
N SER A 37 23.72 -3.03 -16.62
CA SER A 37 24.13 -4.39 -16.95
C SER A 37 23.10 -5.07 -17.84
N ARG A 38 23.53 -6.01 -18.69
CA ARG A 38 22.69 -6.82 -19.58
C ARG A 38 22.85 -8.29 -19.25
N HIS A 39 21.80 -9.09 -19.48
CA HIS A 39 21.83 -10.51 -19.18
C HIS A 39 22.51 -11.35 -20.24
N LEU A 40 22.95 -12.55 -19.84
CA LEU A 40 23.38 -13.62 -20.72
C LEU A 40 22.25 -14.61 -20.88
N VAL A 41 21.85 -14.89 -22.11
CA VAL A 41 20.88 -15.93 -22.45
C VAL A 41 21.54 -17.10 -23.13
N LEU A 42 21.00 -18.29 -22.87
CA LEU A 42 21.37 -19.50 -23.57
C LEU A 42 20.44 -19.66 -24.77
N VAL A 43 20.99 -19.52 -25.96
CA VAL A 43 20.25 -19.67 -27.21
C VAL A 43 20.59 -21.03 -27.85
N SER A 44 19.56 -21.84 -28.13
CA SER A 44 19.74 -23.07 -28.90
C SER A 44 19.87 -22.71 -30.36
N ILE A 45 21.04 -22.98 -30.95
CA ILE A 45 21.28 -22.77 -32.38
C ILE A 45 21.09 -24.11 -33.12
N ALA A 46 20.29 -24.10 -34.17
CA ALA A 46 20.11 -25.26 -35.03
C ALA A 46 21.46 -25.67 -35.64
N GLY A 47 21.92 -26.90 -35.39
CA GLY A 47 23.20 -27.43 -35.85
C GLY A 47 24.32 -27.51 -34.79
N ASN A 48 24.06 -27.12 -33.55
CA ASN A 48 25.05 -27.13 -32.47
C ASN A 48 24.90 -28.38 -31.55
N GLU A 49 24.48 -29.53 -32.08
CA GLU A 49 24.46 -30.87 -31.43
C GLU A 49 23.95 -30.87 -29.95
N GLY A 50 23.02 -29.96 -29.58
CA GLY A 50 22.45 -29.87 -28.24
C GLY A 50 23.23 -28.93 -27.29
N TYR A 51 24.23 -28.23 -27.75
CA TYR A 51 24.90 -27.17 -27.00
C TYR A 51 24.15 -25.84 -27.16
N TYR A 52 24.17 -25.03 -26.12
CA TYR A 52 23.60 -23.68 -26.12
C TYR A 52 24.72 -22.66 -26.34
N ASP A 53 24.43 -21.66 -27.17
CA ASP A 53 25.30 -20.48 -27.29
C ASP A 53 24.91 -19.46 -26.20
N VAL A 54 25.91 -18.76 -25.66
CA VAL A 54 25.72 -17.71 -24.65
C VAL A 54 25.69 -16.37 -25.37
N GLN A 55 24.56 -15.71 -25.39
CA GLN A 55 24.40 -14.42 -26.02
C GLN A 55 24.03 -13.34 -25.01
N VAL A 56 24.43 -12.08 -25.28
CA VAL A 56 23.95 -10.91 -24.55
C VAL A 56 22.62 -10.52 -25.17
N GLU A 57 21.57 -10.58 -24.41
CA GLU A 57 20.25 -10.17 -24.87
C GLU A 57 20.06 -8.65 -24.73
N ASP A 58 19.44 -8.04 -25.73
CA ASP A 58 19.38 -6.59 -25.82
C ASP A 58 18.31 -5.94 -24.90
N ASN A 59 17.44 -6.76 -24.21
CA ASN A 59 16.38 -6.25 -23.34
C ASN A 59 16.03 -7.24 -22.23
N LEU A 60 16.75 -7.25 -21.07
CA LEU A 60 16.54 -8.33 -20.09
C LEU A 60 16.72 -7.93 -18.64
N PHE A 61 16.03 -6.90 -18.26
CA PHE A 61 15.66 -6.68 -16.86
C PHE A 61 14.15 -6.55 -16.81
N ASP A 62 13.58 -6.83 -15.64
CA ASP A 62 12.28 -6.32 -15.29
C ASP A 62 12.32 -4.82 -15.62
N GLN A 63 11.76 -4.43 -16.75
CA GLN A 63 11.87 -3.07 -17.25
C GLN A 63 10.54 -2.39 -17.11
N VAL A 64 10.56 -1.34 -16.33
CA VAL A 64 9.55 -0.30 -16.49
C VAL A 64 9.97 0.54 -17.69
N SER A 65 9.09 0.67 -18.68
CA SER A 65 9.39 1.42 -19.91
C SER A 65 9.60 2.92 -19.64
N ASP A 66 8.95 3.46 -18.61
CA ASP A 66 9.16 4.81 -18.11
C ASP A 66 9.30 4.83 -16.58
N PRO A 67 10.53 4.80 -16.06
CA PRO A 67 10.78 4.87 -14.61
C PRO A 67 10.38 6.20 -13.96
N SER A 68 10.15 7.27 -14.73
CA SER A 68 9.64 8.54 -14.18
C SER A 68 8.16 8.47 -13.81
N VAL A 69 7.41 7.53 -14.38
CA VAL A 69 6.00 7.29 -14.09
C VAL A 69 5.85 6.26 -12.97
N LEU A 70 6.66 5.18 -13.01
CA LEU A 70 6.50 4.03 -12.14
C LEU A 70 7.85 3.37 -11.88
N LEU A 71 8.07 2.92 -10.65
CA LEU A 71 9.09 1.92 -10.32
C LEU A 71 8.39 0.61 -9.99
N ALA A 72 8.98 -0.51 -10.39
CA ALA A 72 8.48 -1.84 -10.05
C ALA A 72 9.59 -2.70 -9.45
N THR A 73 9.26 -3.46 -8.42
CA THR A 73 10.10 -4.54 -7.91
C THR A 73 9.38 -5.86 -8.15
N VAL A 74 10.08 -6.83 -8.74
CA VAL A 74 9.50 -8.09 -9.19
C VAL A 74 10.13 -9.24 -8.41
N GLU A 75 9.29 -10.03 -7.75
CA GLU A 75 9.70 -11.24 -7.03
C GLU A 75 9.83 -12.42 -8.02
N GLN A 76 10.61 -13.44 -7.67
CA GLN A 76 10.81 -14.63 -8.51
C GLN A 76 9.53 -15.43 -8.76
N ARG A 77 8.51 -15.27 -7.92
CA ARG A 77 7.20 -15.91 -8.09
C ARG A 77 6.28 -15.20 -9.09
N ALA A 78 6.62 -13.99 -9.52
CA ALA A 78 5.83 -13.26 -10.49
C ALA A 78 5.79 -14.02 -11.84
N ALA A 79 4.66 -13.99 -12.53
CA ALA A 79 4.56 -14.62 -13.84
C ALA A 79 5.29 -13.80 -14.90
N GLU A 80 6.03 -14.47 -15.79
CA GLU A 80 6.63 -13.79 -16.96
C GLU A 80 5.54 -13.20 -17.83
N ALA A 81 5.48 -11.89 -17.94
CA ALA A 81 4.47 -11.17 -18.71
C ALA A 81 4.93 -9.72 -19.01
N VAL A 82 4.22 -9.09 -19.93
CA VAL A 82 4.27 -7.64 -20.13
C VAL A 82 2.95 -7.08 -19.61
N HIS A 83 3.04 -6.24 -18.60
CA HIS A 83 1.90 -5.58 -18.01
C HIS A 83 1.83 -4.13 -18.46
N SER A 84 0.64 -3.65 -18.84
CA SER A 84 0.38 -2.25 -19.11
C SER A 84 -0.05 -1.54 -17.83
N VAL A 85 0.51 -0.37 -17.57
CA VAL A 85 0.16 0.46 -16.40
C VAL A 85 -0.14 1.88 -16.86
N GLN A 86 -1.29 2.41 -16.45
CA GLN A 86 -1.65 3.81 -16.63
C GLN A 86 -1.93 4.43 -15.28
N VAL A 87 -1.12 5.39 -14.86
CA VAL A 87 -1.30 6.12 -13.61
C VAL A 87 -2.14 7.36 -13.91
N LYS A 88 -3.38 7.36 -13.42
CA LYS A 88 -4.32 8.48 -13.61
C LYS A 88 -4.17 9.54 -12.52
N ARG A 89 -3.92 9.13 -11.27
CA ARG A 89 -3.78 10.00 -10.10
C ARG A 89 -2.84 9.36 -9.09
N LEU A 90 -2.03 10.18 -8.42
CA LEU A 90 -1.21 9.76 -7.28
C LEU A 90 -2.01 9.87 -5.98
N ALA A 91 -1.68 9.05 -4.99
CA ALA A 91 -2.22 9.21 -3.64
C ALA A 91 -1.71 10.51 -3.02
N ALA A 92 -2.61 11.29 -2.43
CA ALA A 92 -2.23 12.30 -1.45
C ALA A 92 -2.05 11.56 -0.12
N GLU A 93 -0.80 11.30 0.27
CA GLU A 93 -0.46 10.58 1.50
C GLU A 93 -0.64 11.46 2.75
N THR A 94 -1.82 12.07 2.85
CA THR A 94 -2.24 12.93 3.96
C THR A 94 -3.50 12.36 4.60
N ALA A 95 -3.66 12.62 5.89
CA ALA A 95 -4.92 12.30 6.58
C ALA A 95 -5.96 13.40 6.30
N TRP A 96 -7.25 13.05 6.36
CA TRP A 96 -8.32 14.05 6.33
C TRP A 96 -8.22 14.96 7.54
N LYS A 97 -8.25 16.29 7.30
CA LYS A 97 -8.32 17.29 8.36
C LYS A 97 -9.54 18.18 8.16
N VAL A 98 -10.28 18.35 9.22
CA VAL A 98 -11.51 19.14 9.27
C VAL A 98 -11.43 20.18 10.36
N GLY A 99 -11.88 21.40 10.10
CA GLY A 99 -11.88 22.51 11.01
C GLY A 99 -11.84 23.85 10.29
N SER A 100 -11.44 24.91 10.98
CA SER A 100 -11.29 26.24 10.38
C SER A 100 -9.93 26.84 10.72
N THR A 101 -9.04 26.91 9.74
CA THR A 101 -7.69 27.49 9.91
C THR A 101 -7.68 28.97 10.26
N SER A 102 -8.80 29.68 10.01
CA SER A 102 -8.94 31.09 10.42
C SER A 102 -9.15 31.24 11.92
N GLY A 103 -9.44 30.13 12.63
CA GLY A 103 -9.78 30.09 14.04
C GLY A 103 -11.16 30.69 14.33
N LEU A 104 -11.55 30.61 15.59
CA LEU A 104 -12.78 31.26 16.08
C LEU A 104 -12.41 32.65 16.58
N SER A 105 -12.92 33.69 15.96
CA SER A 105 -12.49 35.08 16.12
C SER A 105 -12.49 35.61 17.56
N ASN A 106 -13.16 34.93 18.47
CA ASN A 106 -13.28 35.33 19.89
C ASN A 106 -12.56 34.38 20.87
N ILE A 107 -11.91 33.33 20.37
CA ILE A 107 -11.24 32.34 21.22
C ILE A 107 -9.75 32.60 21.23
N THR A 108 -9.29 33.20 22.33
CA THR A 108 -7.88 33.61 22.55
C THR A 108 -7.11 32.68 23.49
N SER A 109 -7.78 31.62 23.99
CA SER A 109 -7.17 30.55 24.80
C SER A 109 -7.90 29.23 24.56
N PRO A 110 -7.19 28.10 24.53
CA PRO A 110 -7.81 26.77 24.36
C PRO A 110 -8.78 26.43 25.52
N ASP A 111 -8.57 27.03 26.70
CA ASP A 111 -9.36 26.82 27.94
C ASP A 111 -10.42 27.90 28.15
N GLN A 112 -10.69 28.73 27.15
CA GLN A 112 -11.76 29.72 27.23
C GLN A 112 -13.10 29.04 27.10
N ALA A 113 -14.02 29.31 28.07
CA ALA A 113 -15.39 28.81 28.00
C ALA A 113 -16.14 29.35 26.77
N LEU A 114 -16.77 28.48 25.99
CA LEU A 114 -17.39 28.86 24.72
C LEU A 114 -18.80 29.41 24.86
N ASN A 115 -19.48 29.20 26.02
CA ASN A 115 -20.90 29.49 26.21
C ASN A 115 -21.81 28.92 25.12
N LEU A 116 -21.45 27.75 24.63
CA LEU A 116 -22.13 27.02 23.55
C LEU A 116 -22.89 25.84 24.14
N ARG A 117 -24.08 25.57 23.61
CA ARG A 117 -24.88 24.38 23.94
C ARG A 117 -25.38 23.72 22.67
N GLY A 118 -25.50 22.40 22.71
CA GLY A 118 -26.05 21.59 21.61
C GLY A 118 -25.32 20.29 21.49
N SER A 119 -25.60 19.56 20.44
CA SER A 119 -24.89 18.33 20.08
C SER A 119 -24.57 18.31 18.59
N PHE A 120 -23.65 17.48 18.20
CA PHE A 120 -23.35 17.15 16.80
C PHE A 120 -22.81 15.74 16.71
N GLY A 121 -23.03 15.11 15.57
CA GLY A 121 -22.47 13.81 15.28
C GLY A 121 -21.14 13.93 14.53
N LEU A 122 -20.26 12.97 14.75
CA LEU A 122 -19.04 12.75 13.96
C LEU A 122 -19.03 11.33 13.47
N GLN A 123 -18.65 11.15 12.23
CA GLN A 123 -18.51 9.84 11.59
C GLN A 123 -17.25 9.83 10.74
N VAL A 124 -16.46 8.76 10.86
CA VAL A 124 -15.40 8.46 9.89
C VAL A 124 -15.96 7.45 8.92
N SER A 125 -15.92 7.75 7.64
CA SER A 125 -16.38 6.83 6.59
C SER A 125 -15.55 5.54 6.61
N SER A 126 -16.23 4.42 6.40
CA SER A 126 -15.58 3.10 6.32
C SER A 126 -15.35 2.61 4.89
N GLY A 127 -15.71 3.41 3.92
CA GLY A 127 -15.64 3.16 2.48
C GLY A 127 -16.79 3.84 1.75
N GLY A 128 -16.61 4.12 0.47
CA GLY A 128 -17.66 4.73 -0.35
C GLY A 128 -18.76 3.73 -0.69
N VAL A 129 -20.02 4.18 -0.68
CA VAL A 129 -21.16 3.43 -1.22
C VAL A 129 -21.45 3.94 -2.63
N ILE A 130 -21.62 3.04 -3.56
CA ILE A 130 -21.80 3.41 -4.96
C ILE A 130 -23.10 2.86 -5.53
N LYS A 131 -23.60 1.78 -4.94
CA LYS A 131 -24.79 1.10 -5.45
C LYS A 131 -25.76 0.84 -4.32
N SER A 132 -27.03 1.22 -4.50
CA SER A 132 -28.08 0.85 -3.59
C SER A 132 -28.18 -0.68 -3.48
N SER A 133 -28.10 -1.21 -2.25
CA SER A 133 -28.25 -2.63 -1.99
C SER A 133 -29.72 -3.06 -1.92
N ILE A 134 -30.65 -2.11 -1.85
CA ILE A 134 -32.09 -2.34 -1.72
C ILE A 134 -32.75 -2.31 -3.09
N SER A 135 -33.43 -3.39 -3.48
CA SER A 135 -34.37 -3.36 -4.59
C SER A 135 -35.73 -2.99 -4.06
N PHE A 136 -36.35 -1.96 -4.59
CA PHE A 136 -37.70 -1.57 -4.24
C PHE A 136 -38.72 -2.52 -4.91
N ALA A 137 -39.78 -2.89 -4.17
CA ALA A 137 -40.78 -3.83 -4.67
C ALA A 137 -41.67 -3.23 -5.77
N ASP A 138 -41.68 -1.93 -5.92
CA ASP A 138 -42.45 -1.20 -6.93
C ASP A 138 -41.69 -1.07 -8.25
N SER A 139 -42.37 -1.26 -9.36
CA SER A 139 -41.81 -1.22 -10.70
C SER A 139 -41.26 0.18 -11.11
N GLY A 140 -41.58 1.23 -10.35
CA GLY A 140 -41.10 2.60 -10.53
C GLY A 140 -39.98 2.99 -9.57
N GLY A 141 -39.57 2.11 -8.64
CA GLY A 141 -38.51 2.45 -7.66
C GLY A 141 -38.95 3.48 -6.62
N ARG A 142 -40.25 3.47 -6.22
CA ARG A 142 -40.78 4.42 -5.24
C ARG A 142 -40.08 4.31 -3.88
N VAL A 143 -39.52 5.43 -3.42
CA VAL A 143 -38.76 5.54 -2.16
C VAL A 143 -39.64 6.02 -1.03
N LEU A 144 -40.45 7.06 -1.28
CA LEU A 144 -41.39 7.66 -0.34
C LEU A 144 -42.73 7.88 -1.00
N GLY A 145 -43.83 7.58 -0.28
CA GLY A 145 -45.16 7.97 -0.66
C GLY A 145 -45.64 9.21 0.10
N THR A 146 -46.90 9.57 -0.03
CA THR A 146 -47.52 10.62 0.79
C THR A 146 -47.38 10.33 2.28
N PRO A 147 -46.77 11.25 3.07
CA PRO A 147 -46.50 10.98 4.50
C PRO A 147 -47.78 10.74 5.30
N GLY A 148 -47.80 9.65 6.08
CA GLY A 148 -48.83 9.34 7.04
C GLY A 148 -48.69 10.15 8.35
N PRO A 149 -49.74 10.11 9.23
CA PRO A 149 -49.65 10.77 10.53
C PRO A 149 -48.46 10.23 11.36
N GLY A 150 -47.52 11.11 11.70
CA GLY A 150 -46.33 10.79 12.48
C GLY A 150 -45.15 10.30 11.69
N GLU A 151 -45.25 10.25 10.35
CA GLU A 151 -44.07 10.02 9.48
C GLU A 151 -43.30 11.32 9.26
N PRO A 152 -41.98 11.23 9.08
CA PRO A 152 -41.17 12.40 8.74
C PRO A 152 -41.66 13.05 7.44
N THR A 153 -41.70 14.38 7.44
CA THR A 153 -42.01 15.20 6.26
C THR A 153 -40.74 15.84 5.66
N GLU A 154 -39.60 15.55 6.24
CA GLU A 154 -38.29 16.05 5.78
C GLU A 154 -37.23 14.99 5.99
N TYR A 155 -36.44 14.78 4.98
CA TYR A 155 -35.28 13.88 4.96
C TYR A 155 -34.09 14.66 4.44
N SER A 156 -32.90 14.39 4.96
CA SER A 156 -31.69 14.93 4.39
C SER A 156 -30.52 13.96 4.54
N PHE A 157 -29.66 13.96 3.56
CA PHE A 157 -28.43 13.18 3.57
C PHE A 157 -27.30 13.96 2.92
N ARG A 158 -26.08 13.68 3.34
CA ARG A 158 -24.86 14.22 2.74
C ARG A 158 -24.38 13.27 1.66
N LEU A 159 -24.02 13.83 0.51
CA LEU A 159 -23.41 13.15 -0.61
C LEU A 159 -22.06 13.81 -0.88
N ALA A 160 -20.99 13.03 -0.90
CA ALA A 160 -19.64 13.54 -1.10
C ALA A 160 -18.81 12.59 -1.97
N ALA A 161 -17.96 13.18 -2.86
CA ALA A 161 -17.03 12.46 -3.70
C ALA A 161 -15.80 13.34 -3.96
N GLY A 162 -14.61 12.90 -3.54
CA GLY A 162 -13.41 13.73 -3.67
C GLY A 162 -13.58 15.12 -3.07
N GLY A 163 -13.34 16.15 -3.86
CA GLY A 163 -13.55 17.56 -3.47
C GLY A 163 -15.00 18.04 -3.47
N PHE A 164 -15.93 17.24 -4.02
CA PHE A 164 -17.36 17.57 -4.08
C PHE A 164 -18.05 17.18 -2.77
N GLU A 165 -18.94 18.04 -2.29
CA GLU A 165 -19.82 17.74 -1.15
C GLU A 165 -21.12 18.53 -1.26
N SER A 166 -22.27 17.85 -1.07
CA SER A 166 -23.60 18.45 -1.00
C SER A 166 -24.44 17.81 0.09
N VAL A 167 -25.36 18.58 0.66
CA VAL A 167 -26.45 18.09 1.52
C VAL A 167 -27.75 18.17 0.72
N ILE A 168 -28.28 17.02 0.35
CA ILE A 168 -29.54 16.89 -0.36
C ILE A 168 -30.66 16.81 0.69
N THR A 169 -31.68 17.67 0.52
CA THR A 169 -32.87 17.70 1.37
C THR A 169 -34.10 17.36 0.54
N VAL A 170 -34.92 16.48 1.06
CA VAL A 170 -36.22 16.07 0.48
C VAL A 170 -37.30 16.42 1.46
N GLU A 171 -38.18 17.38 1.10
CA GLU A 171 -39.20 17.93 1.98
C GLU A 171 -40.59 17.80 1.38
N TRP A 172 -41.59 17.42 2.19
CA TRP A 172 -42.98 17.39 1.79
C TRP A 172 -43.65 18.75 2.00
N ASN A 173 -44.02 19.42 0.90
CA ASN A 173 -44.66 20.75 0.94
C ASN A 173 -46.17 20.73 1.22
N GLY A 174 -46.74 19.57 1.45
CA GLY A 174 -48.18 19.35 1.69
C GLY A 174 -48.92 18.71 0.51
N THR A 175 -48.27 18.64 -0.67
CA THR A 175 -48.82 18.05 -1.91
C THR A 175 -47.83 17.20 -2.67
N THR A 176 -46.58 17.63 -2.70
CA THR A 176 -45.48 16.97 -3.43
C THR A 176 -44.21 16.94 -2.57
N TRP A 177 -43.29 16.05 -2.94
CA TRP A 177 -41.93 16.03 -2.43
C TRP A 177 -41.08 16.98 -3.26
N ASP A 178 -40.40 17.89 -2.60
CA ASP A 178 -39.41 18.80 -3.21
C ASP A 178 -38.01 18.34 -2.84
N ILE A 179 -37.13 18.17 -3.84
CA ILE A 179 -35.70 17.90 -3.67
C ILE A 179 -34.94 19.22 -3.82
N SER A 180 -34.03 19.48 -2.89
CA SER A 180 -33.17 20.68 -2.90
C SER A 180 -31.80 20.34 -2.31
N ASP A 181 -30.85 21.26 -2.46
CA ASP A 181 -29.53 21.13 -1.87
C ASP A 181 -29.05 22.40 -1.14
N ASN A 182 -27.90 22.28 -0.46
CA ASN A 182 -27.27 23.40 0.25
C ASN A 182 -26.27 24.18 -0.62
N LEU A 183 -26.02 23.80 -1.88
CA LEU A 183 -25.06 24.45 -2.75
C LEU A 183 -25.66 25.69 -3.44
N ASN A 184 -26.92 25.58 -3.88
CA ASN A 184 -27.58 26.68 -4.58
C ASN A 184 -29.09 26.62 -4.36
N SER A 185 -29.68 27.72 -3.88
CA SER A 185 -31.12 27.82 -3.64
C SER A 185 -32.00 27.69 -4.90
N SER A 186 -31.40 27.68 -6.09
CA SER A 186 -32.12 27.40 -7.36
C SER A 186 -32.06 25.93 -7.77
N HIS A 187 -31.30 25.09 -7.06
CA HIS A 187 -31.30 23.65 -7.26
C HIS A 187 -32.51 23.05 -6.56
N THR A 188 -33.60 22.91 -7.30
CA THR A 188 -34.86 22.35 -6.80
C THR A 188 -35.52 21.49 -7.87
N LEU A 189 -36.12 20.39 -7.46
CA LEU A 189 -36.90 19.49 -8.30
C LEU A 189 -38.18 19.07 -7.54
N ASP A 190 -39.33 19.21 -8.19
CA ASP A 190 -40.61 18.72 -7.69
C ASP A 190 -40.78 17.25 -8.12
N ALA A 191 -40.69 16.32 -7.16
CA ALA A 191 -40.79 14.89 -7.38
C ALA A 191 -42.24 14.34 -7.36
N GLY A 192 -43.23 15.21 -7.23
CA GLY A 192 -44.64 14.79 -7.20
C GLY A 192 -45.10 14.23 -5.85
N SER A 193 -46.21 13.49 -5.85
CA SER A 193 -46.81 12.91 -4.62
C SER A 193 -46.05 11.70 -4.08
N ASP A 194 -45.26 11.06 -4.90
CA ASP A 194 -44.40 9.94 -4.56
C ASP A 194 -42.97 10.30 -4.99
N LEU A 195 -41.99 10.09 -4.12
CA LEU A 195 -40.58 10.21 -4.46
C LEU A 195 -40.11 8.89 -5.07
N GLU A 196 -39.56 8.94 -6.27
CA GLU A 196 -38.99 7.78 -6.97
C GLU A 196 -37.45 7.89 -7.08
N LEU A 197 -36.80 6.78 -7.36
CA LEU A 197 -35.33 6.79 -7.59
C LEU A 197 -34.96 7.65 -8.81
N GLY A 198 -35.82 7.69 -9.83
CA GLY A 198 -35.64 8.53 -11.02
C GLY A 198 -35.60 10.03 -10.71
N ASP A 199 -36.32 10.49 -9.69
CA ASP A 199 -36.29 11.90 -9.27
C ASP A 199 -34.93 12.27 -8.69
N LEU A 200 -34.32 11.37 -7.94
CA LEU A 200 -32.96 11.55 -7.40
C LEU A 200 -31.90 11.43 -8.50
N GLU A 201 -32.09 10.50 -9.47
CA GLU A 201 -31.26 10.41 -10.67
C GLU A 201 -31.29 11.73 -11.45
N ASP A 202 -32.48 12.23 -11.75
CA ASP A 202 -32.69 13.47 -12.48
C ASP A 202 -32.09 14.69 -11.75
N PHE A 203 -32.26 14.76 -10.43
CA PHE A 203 -31.70 15.82 -9.61
C PHE A 203 -30.16 15.81 -9.66
N ILE A 204 -29.54 14.66 -9.41
CA ILE A 204 -28.07 14.50 -9.38
C ILE A 204 -27.50 14.79 -10.76
N ASN A 205 -28.03 14.21 -11.81
CA ASN A 205 -27.55 14.42 -13.17
C ASN A 205 -27.78 15.86 -13.70
N THR A 206 -28.80 16.54 -13.19
CA THR A 206 -29.06 17.95 -13.56
C THR A 206 -28.05 18.89 -12.90
N TYR A 207 -27.72 18.69 -11.64
CA TYR A 207 -26.95 19.65 -10.85
C TYR A 207 -25.53 19.24 -10.54
N TYR A 208 -25.20 17.93 -10.59
CA TYR A 208 -23.89 17.40 -10.20
C TYR A 208 -23.16 16.64 -11.30
N SER A 209 -23.62 16.73 -12.55
CA SER A 209 -23.04 15.98 -13.68
C SER A 209 -21.56 16.23 -13.96
N SER A 210 -20.96 17.26 -13.36
CA SER A 210 -19.51 17.48 -13.39
C SER A 210 -18.74 16.57 -12.42
N ASP A 211 -19.40 16.08 -11.37
CA ASP A 211 -18.77 15.37 -10.26
C ASP A 211 -19.30 13.95 -10.11
N LEU A 212 -20.57 13.76 -10.42
CA LEU A 212 -21.30 12.51 -10.24
C LEU A 212 -22.15 12.17 -11.46
N ASP A 213 -22.26 10.90 -11.77
CA ASP A 213 -23.20 10.31 -12.71
C ASP A 213 -24.16 9.40 -11.93
N ALA A 214 -25.46 9.59 -12.11
CA ALA A 214 -26.48 8.78 -11.45
C ALA A 214 -27.27 8.00 -12.52
N SER A 215 -27.59 6.76 -12.24
CA SER A 215 -28.46 5.92 -13.07
C SER A 215 -29.32 5.00 -12.22
N VAL A 216 -30.50 4.65 -12.74
CA VAL A 216 -31.36 3.64 -12.10
C VAL A 216 -31.27 2.34 -12.89
N ASP A 217 -30.65 1.33 -12.28
CA ASP A 217 -30.54 -0.01 -12.84
C ASP A 217 -31.28 -1.03 -11.97
N SER A 218 -32.21 -1.78 -12.59
CA SER A 218 -32.95 -2.86 -11.93
C SER A 218 -33.60 -2.45 -10.58
N SER A 219 -34.20 -1.25 -10.55
CA SER A 219 -34.80 -0.62 -9.36
C SER A 219 -33.77 -0.30 -8.24
N ARG A 220 -32.57 0.06 -8.63
CA ARG A 220 -31.49 0.51 -7.73
C ARG A 220 -30.91 1.82 -8.26
N LEU A 221 -30.66 2.76 -7.37
CA LEU A 221 -29.87 3.95 -7.70
C LEU A 221 -28.40 3.57 -7.70
N VAL A 222 -27.74 3.81 -8.82
CA VAL A 222 -26.29 3.63 -8.99
C VAL A 222 -25.68 5.02 -9.11
N LEU A 223 -24.64 5.30 -8.34
CA LEU A 223 -23.90 6.55 -8.38
C LEU A 223 -22.46 6.25 -8.74
N GLU A 224 -21.93 6.99 -9.68
CA GLU A 224 -20.52 6.95 -10.10
C GLU A 224 -19.90 8.34 -10.00
N SER A 225 -18.68 8.45 -9.50
CA SER A 225 -17.93 9.69 -9.56
C SER A 225 -17.26 9.84 -10.91
N VAL A 226 -17.41 11.01 -11.55
CA VAL A 226 -16.78 11.31 -12.86
C VAL A 226 -15.26 11.16 -12.79
N ASP A 227 -14.64 11.56 -11.69
CA ASP A 227 -13.20 11.45 -11.45
C ASP A 227 -12.80 10.16 -10.73
N HIS A 228 -13.72 9.17 -10.65
CA HIS A 228 -13.50 7.90 -9.97
C HIS A 228 -13.13 8.01 -8.48
N ASN A 229 -13.58 9.05 -7.82
CA ASN A 229 -13.42 9.22 -6.38
C ASN A 229 -14.38 8.32 -5.61
N LEU A 230 -14.01 7.92 -4.39
CA LEU A 230 -14.93 7.23 -3.50
C LEU A 230 -16.12 8.13 -3.14
N ILE A 231 -17.33 7.57 -3.19
CA ILE A 231 -18.56 8.26 -2.80
C ILE A 231 -18.89 7.90 -1.37
N SER A 232 -19.14 8.91 -0.54
CA SER A 232 -19.62 8.76 0.83
C SER A 232 -21.02 9.34 0.94
N ILE A 233 -21.95 8.57 1.51
CA ILE A 233 -23.34 8.98 1.72
C ILE A 233 -23.70 8.77 3.19
N THR A 234 -24.14 9.84 3.84
CA THR A 234 -24.44 9.82 5.27
C THR A 234 -25.80 10.46 5.53
N ASP A 235 -26.68 9.73 6.19
CA ASP A 235 -27.96 10.29 6.65
C ASP A 235 -27.73 11.41 7.69
N ILE A 236 -28.44 12.52 7.50
CA ILE A 236 -28.46 13.64 8.44
C ILE A 236 -29.81 13.63 9.18
N LYS A 237 -30.92 13.46 8.44
CA LYS A 237 -32.26 13.48 8.98
C LYS A 237 -33.17 12.47 8.28
N GLY A 238 -33.99 11.76 9.05
CA GLY A 238 -35.03 10.87 8.53
C GLY A 238 -34.57 9.52 7.98
N GLY A 239 -33.25 9.32 7.77
CA GLY A 239 -32.71 8.04 7.35
C GLY A 239 -33.02 7.65 5.90
N LEU A 240 -33.08 8.60 4.96
CA LEU A 240 -33.45 8.35 3.58
C LEU A 240 -32.37 7.53 2.85
N ALA A 241 -31.10 7.88 3.02
CA ALA A 241 -30.00 7.14 2.43
C ALA A 241 -29.93 5.69 2.96
N SER A 242 -30.16 5.49 4.25
CA SER A 242 -30.26 4.15 4.84
C SER A 242 -31.45 3.36 4.28
N LYS A 243 -32.60 4.01 4.06
CA LYS A 243 -33.77 3.37 3.43
C LYS A 243 -33.48 2.91 2.00
N MET A 244 -32.64 3.66 1.28
CA MET A 244 -32.18 3.32 -0.07
C MET A 244 -30.99 2.34 -0.08
N GLY A 245 -30.45 1.97 1.09
CA GLY A 245 -29.25 1.14 1.20
C GLY A 245 -27.98 1.82 0.69
N LEU A 246 -27.96 3.16 0.71
CA LEU A 246 -26.83 3.98 0.22
C LEU A 246 -25.99 4.56 1.37
N ALA A 247 -26.48 4.53 2.62
CA ALA A 247 -25.78 5.13 3.73
C ALA A 247 -24.45 4.41 3.99
N ASP A 248 -23.42 5.22 4.23
CA ASP A 248 -22.13 4.74 4.70
C ASP A 248 -22.28 4.07 6.08
N GLU A 249 -21.74 2.86 6.24
CA GLU A 249 -21.81 2.09 7.49
C GLU A 249 -20.79 2.56 8.55
N GLY A 250 -20.11 3.70 8.32
CA GLY A 250 -19.16 4.27 9.26
C GLY A 250 -19.78 4.52 10.63
N LYS A 251 -18.98 4.39 11.68
CA LYS A 251 -19.45 4.54 13.05
C LYS A 251 -19.63 6.01 13.42
N ALA A 252 -20.87 6.40 13.72
CA ALA A 252 -21.18 7.74 14.20
C ALA A 252 -21.09 7.81 15.74
N VAL A 253 -20.52 8.89 16.26
CA VAL A 253 -20.53 9.24 17.68
C VAL A 253 -21.19 10.60 17.87
N THR A 254 -22.02 10.74 18.89
CA THR A 254 -22.65 12.02 19.25
C THR A 254 -21.82 12.72 20.33
N ILE A 255 -21.56 13.99 20.12
CA ILE A 255 -20.80 14.86 21.04
C ILE A 255 -21.74 15.91 21.62
N ASP A 256 -21.93 15.86 22.94
CA ASP A 256 -22.73 16.84 23.66
C ASP A 256 -21.84 18.00 24.11
N VAL A 257 -22.23 19.21 23.72
CA VAL A 257 -21.58 20.47 24.10
C VAL A 257 -22.44 21.17 25.14
N VAL A 258 -21.87 21.44 26.30
CA VAL A 258 -22.57 22.10 27.41
C VAL A 258 -21.96 23.47 27.71
N GLU A 259 -22.75 24.35 28.32
CA GLU A 259 -22.24 25.66 28.74
C GLU A 259 -21.07 25.50 29.73
N GLY A 260 -19.97 26.16 29.44
CA GLY A 260 -18.72 26.01 30.18
C GLY A 260 -17.67 25.13 29.51
N ASP A 261 -18.05 24.37 28.48
CA ASP A 261 -17.07 23.64 27.69
C ASP A 261 -16.08 24.61 27.02
N THR A 262 -14.85 24.17 26.94
CA THR A 262 -13.75 24.84 26.22
C THR A 262 -13.44 24.05 24.95
N LEU A 263 -12.64 24.59 24.04
CA LEU A 263 -12.15 23.82 22.88
C LEU A 263 -11.43 22.55 23.33
N GLN A 264 -10.63 22.64 24.41
CA GLN A 264 -9.89 21.50 24.93
C GLN A 264 -10.82 20.42 25.50
N THR A 265 -11.87 20.81 26.27
CA THR A 265 -12.83 19.81 26.79
C THR A 265 -13.64 19.14 25.68
N ILE A 266 -13.98 19.87 24.61
CA ILE A 266 -14.66 19.29 23.45
C ILE A 266 -13.74 18.33 22.70
N ALA A 267 -12.47 18.69 22.47
CA ALA A 267 -11.48 17.79 21.89
C ALA A 267 -11.34 16.49 22.71
N ASN A 268 -11.28 16.62 24.05
CA ASN A 268 -11.20 15.47 24.95
C ASN A 268 -12.46 14.60 24.88
N LYS A 269 -13.67 15.20 24.81
CA LYS A 269 -14.93 14.47 24.64
C LYS A 269 -14.96 13.67 23.35
N ILE A 270 -14.52 14.26 22.24
CA ILE A 270 -14.43 13.60 20.93
C ILE A 270 -13.49 12.39 21.03
N ASN A 271 -12.26 12.59 21.51
CA ASN A 271 -11.27 11.54 21.63
C ASN A 271 -11.75 10.39 22.54
N SER A 272 -12.43 10.73 23.66
CA SER A 272 -13.00 9.74 24.59
C SER A 272 -14.19 9.00 24.00
N ALA A 273 -15.06 9.67 23.24
CA ALA A 273 -16.22 9.07 22.61
C ALA A 273 -15.81 8.04 21.55
N TYR A 274 -14.84 8.35 20.73
CA TYR A 274 -14.28 7.39 19.76
C TYR A 274 -13.57 6.22 20.46
N ALA A 275 -12.81 6.47 21.52
CA ALA A 275 -12.19 5.41 22.32
C ALA A 275 -13.21 4.47 22.95
N ALA A 276 -14.36 4.99 23.41
CA ALA A 276 -15.43 4.21 24.01
C ALA A 276 -16.29 3.46 22.97
N ALA A 277 -16.55 4.12 21.83
CA ALA A 277 -17.41 3.59 20.78
C ALA A 277 -16.79 2.37 20.08
N SER A 278 -15.46 2.28 20.00
CA SER A 278 -14.78 1.15 19.37
C SER A 278 -14.99 -0.19 20.11
N GLY A 279 -15.51 -0.19 21.35
CA GLY A 279 -15.77 -1.42 22.15
C GLY A 279 -14.58 -2.38 22.25
N SER A 280 -13.55 -2.09 21.50
CA SER A 280 -12.28 -2.75 21.40
C SER A 280 -11.28 -1.69 20.87
N PRO A 281 -10.09 -1.58 21.41
CA PRO A 281 -9.03 -0.77 20.81
C PRO A 281 -8.63 -1.24 19.41
N SER A 282 -9.42 -2.07 18.81
CA SER A 282 -9.09 -2.88 17.65
C SER A 282 -9.84 -2.52 16.37
N ALA A 283 -10.48 -1.35 16.24
CA ALA A 283 -10.96 -0.81 14.97
C ALA A 283 -10.30 0.56 14.71
N PRO A 284 -8.99 0.60 14.42
CA PRO A 284 -8.25 1.84 14.25
C PRO A 284 -8.68 2.64 13.03
N GLU A 285 -9.26 1.98 12.04
CA GLU A 285 -9.80 2.60 10.83
C GLU A 285 -11.00 3.52 11.09
N GLU A 286 -11.65 3.42 12.27
CA GLU A 286 -12.81 4.24 12.66
C GLU A 286 -12.42 5.44 13.55
N TRP A 287 -11.13 5.69 13.77
CA TRP A 287 -10.69 6.68 14.74
C TRP A 287 -10.35 8.01 14.10
N LEU A 288 -10.76 9.07 14.77
CA LEU A 288 -10.26 10.41 14.50
C LEU A 288 -9.59 10.98 15.75
N ASN A 289 -8.70 11.92 15.53
CA ASN A 289 -8.04 12.68 16.58
C ASN A 289 -8.57 14.12 16.58
N ALA A 290 -9.06 14.58 17.71
CA ALA A 290 -9.42 15.97 17.90
C ALA A 290 -8.33 16.69 18.67
N SER A 291 -7.86 17.82 18.17
CA SER A 291 -6.82 18.65 18.81
C SER A 291 -7.16 20.14 18.70
N VAL A 292 -6.66 20.93 19.64
CA VAL A 292 -6.79 22.39 19.58
C VAL A 292 -5.54 22.97 18.95
N LYS A 293 -5.71 23.77 17.91
CA LYS A 293 -4.61 24.43 17.17
C LYS A 293 -4.72 25.94 17.31
N GLU A 294 -3.57 26.60 17.29
CA GLU A 294 -3.48 28.06 17.20
C GLU A 294 -3.40 28.47 15.74
N SER A 295 -4.25 29.41 15.33
CA SER A 295 -4.23 29.97 13.99
C SER A 295 -3.10 31.01 13.85
N ILE A 296 -2.73 31.31 12.61
CA ILE A 296 -1.76 32.40 12.30
C ILE A 296 -2.19 33.78 12.80
N TYR A 297 -3.45 33.92 13.21
CA TYR A 297 -4.03 35.16 13.76
C TYR A 297 -4.08 35.19 15.30
N GLY A 298 -3.50 34.16 15.97
CA GLY A 298 -3.49 34.05 17.43
C GLY A 298 -4.83 33.69 18.07
N SER A 299 -5.77 33.17 17.28
CA SER A 299 -7.01 32.58 17.76
C SER A 299 -6.93 31.05 17.70
N TYR A 300 -7.71 30.38 18.53
CA TYR A 300 -7.69 28.91 18.60
C TYR A 300 -8.87 28.31 17.85
N TYR A 301 -8.69 27.10 17.32
CA TYR A 301 -9.71 26.33 16.64
C TYR A 301 -9.59 24.83 16.93
N LEU A 302 -10.67 24.11 16.74
CA LEU A 302 -10.73 22.65 16.83
C LEU A 302 -10.35 22.06 15.47
N GLU A 303 -9.35 21.19 15.46
CA GLU A 303 -8.96 20.39 14.29
C GLU A 303 -9.30 18.92 14.54
N LEU A 304 -9.98 18.32 13.59
CA LEU A 304 -10.25 16.89 13.54
C LEU A 304 -9.36 16.28 12.46
N GLU A 305 -8.64 15.24 12.78
CA GLU A 305 -7.74 14.55 11.87
C GLU A 305 -8.09 13.07 11.83
N SER A 306 -8.31 12.50 10.64
CA SER A 306 -8.52 11.06 10.50
C SER A 306 -7.22 10.32 10.82
N HIS A 307 -7.36 9.11 11.32
CA HIS A 307 -6.22 8.34 11.80
C HIS A 307 -5.42 7.66 10.69
N VAL A 308 -6.03 7.44 9.54
CA VAL A 308 -5.47 6.71 8.41
C VAL A 308 -5.55 7.60 7.16
N THR A 309 -4.55 7.46 6.29
CA THR A 309 -4.55 8.09 4.97
C THR A 309 -5.55 7.41 4.03
N GLY A 310 -5.97 8.12 3.02
CA GLY A 310 -6.87 7.60 1.99
C GLY A 310 -8.28 8.18 2.07
N GLU A 311 -8.92 8.21 0.94
CA GLU A 311 -10.24 8.81 0.75
C GLU A 311 -11.35 8.08 1.52
N ALA A 312 -11.18 6.79 1.73
CA ALA A 312 -12.12 5.94 2.48
C ALA A 312 -12.34 6.38 3.94
N TYR A 313 -11.44 7.18 4.50
CA TYR A 313 -11.48 7.60 5.92
C TYR A 313 -11.92 9.05 6.10
N ARG A 314 -12.79 9.51 5.23
CA ARG A 314 -13.36 10.86 5.26
C ARG A 314 -14.09 11.13 6.58
N ILE A 315 -13.87 12.33 7.13
CA ILE A 315 -14.57 12.79 8.33
C ILE A 315 -15.87 13.48 7.91
N ASN A 316 -17.00 12.96 8.38
CA ASN A 316 -18.31 13.56 8.21
C ASN A 316 -18.76 14.18 9.54
N VAL A 317 -19.15 15.45 9.50
CA VAL A 317 -19.76 16.15 10.63
C VAL A 317 -21.26 16.15 10.43
N LEU A 318 -22.00 15.54 11.36
CA LEU A 318 -23.44 15.37 11.30
C LEU A 318 -24.12 16.44 12.15
N GLY A 319 -25.36 16.79 11.81
CA GLY A 319 -26.22 17.60 12.67
C GLY A 319 -26.61 16.85 13.94
N ASP A 320 -27.29 17.56 14.85
CA ASP A 320 -27.95 16.93 16.00
C ASP A 320 -29.13 16.03 15.53
N GLU A 321 -29.82 15.37 16.48
CA GLU A 321 -30.98 14.52 16.16
C GLU A 321 -32.12 15.26 15.41
N GLY A 322 -32.15 16.59 15.45
CA GLY A 322 -33.06 17.45 14.69
C GLY A 322 -32.50 17.91 13.34
N GLY A 323 -31.30 17.49 12.97
CA GLY A 323 -30.61 17.91 11.75
C GLY A 323 -29.96 19.30 11.82
N SER A 324 -29.87 19.89 13.04
CA SER A 324 -29.24 21.21 13.21
C SER A 324 -27.72 21.09 13.36
N PHE A 325 -26.98 21.93 12.68
CA PHE A 325 -25.53 22.05 12.77
C PHE A 325 -25.05 23.15 13.72
N TYR A 326 -25.91 23.70 14.56
CA TYR A 326 -25.59 24.88 15.35
C TYR A 326 -24.29 24.75 16.17
N ALA A 327 -24.11 23.65 16.89
CA ALA A 327 -22.89 23.43 17.67
C ALA A 327 -21.66 23.26 16.78
N ALA A 328 -21.73 22.41 15.76
CA ALA A 328 -20.64 22.16 14.83
C ALA A 328 -20.24 23.43 14.03
N GLN A 329 -21.22 24.23 13.62
CA GLN A 329 -21.00 25.48 12.90
C GLN A 329 -20.26 26.51 13.78
N ASN A 330 -20.68 26.68 15.05
CA ASN A 330 -20.01 27.58 15.97
C ASN A 330 -18.62 27.08 16.40
N LEU A 331 -18.30 25.81 16.19
CA LEU A 331 -16.98 25.24 16.37
C LEU A 331 -16.12 25.31 15.10
N GLY A 332 -16.66 25.83 14.00
CA GLY A 332 -15.95 25.95 12.73
C GLY A 332 -15.75 24.60 12.00
N LEU A 333 -16.48 23.55 12.40
CA LEU A 333 -16.40 22.23 11.79
C LEU A 333 -17.23 22.11 10.50
N VAL A 334 -18.25 22.94 10.36
CA VAL A 334 -19.08 23.07 9.16
C VAL A 334 -19.33 24.55 8.85
N ASP A 335 -19.63 24.86 7.61
CA ASP A 335 -20.08 26.18 7.20
C ASP A 335 -21.57 26.43 7.50
N SER A 336 -22.11 27.58 7.09
CA SER A 336 -23.51 27.95 7.31
C SER A 336 -24.52 27.06 6.57
N GLY A 337 -24.09 26.31 5.57
CA GLY A 337 -24.89 25.36 4.80
C GLY A 337 -24.77 23.91 5.34
N GLY A 338 -24.04 23.70 6.43
CA GLY A 338 -23.78 22.37 6.95
C GLY A 338 -22.68 21.57 6.22
N LYS A 339 -21.99 22.23 5.27
CA LYS A 339 -20.85 21.61 4.56
C LYS A 339 -19.65 21.49 5.50
N THR A 340 -19.01 20.34 5.52
CA THR A 340 -17.83 20.07 6.34
C THR A 340 -16.66 20.99 5.94
N GLY A 341 -16.06 21.63 6.92
CA GLY A 341 -14.90 22.52 6.73
C GLY A 341 -13.61 21.72 6.55
N VAL A 342 -13.35 21.25 5.32
CA VAL A 342 -12.15 20.46 5.00
C VAL A 342 -10.93 21.37 4.91
N ILE A 343 -9.92 21.11 5.73
CA ILE A 343 -8.61 21.79 5.70
C ILE A 343 -7.68 21.07 4.72
N GLU A 344 -7.65 19.74 4.81
CA GLU A 344 -6.79 18.88 4.02
C GLU A 344 -7.57 17.61 3.67
N ALA A 345 -7.60 17.23 2.42
CA ALA A 345 -8.28 16.03 1.92
C ALA A 345 -7.24 14.96 1.58
N ALA A 346 -7.54 13.72 1.94
CA ALA A 346 -6.80 12.58 1.46
C ALA A 346 -7.38 12.12 0.12
N GLU A 347 -6.51 11.69 -0.78
CA GLU A 347 -6.89 11.12 -2.08
C GLU A 347 -6.19 9.78 -2.26
N ASP A 348 -6.88 8.80 -2.82
CA ASP A 348 -6.30 7.52 -3.21
C ASP A 348 -5.65 7.62 -4.59
N ALA A 349 -4.55 6.91 -4.79
CA ALA A 349 -4.01 6.72 -6.13
C ALA A 349 -5.01 5.96 -7.00
N LEU A 350 -5.20 6.40 -8.24
CA LEU A 350 -6.00 5.71 -9.24
C LEU A 350 -5.10 5.29 -10.41
N PHE A 351 -5.14 4.02 -10.76
CA PHE A 351 -4.35 3.49 -11.87
C PHE A 351 -5.03 2.29 -12.53
N LEU A 352 -4.70 2.06 -13.80
CA LEU A 352 -5.05 0.85 -14.50
C LEU A 352 -3.84 -0.09 -14.55
N PHE A 353 -4.08 -1.36 -14.32
CA PHE A 353 -3.12 -2.45 -14.52
C PHE A 353 -3.77 -3.49 -15.42
N ASP A 354 -3.20 -3.70 -16.62
CA ASP A 354 -3.78 -4.56 -17.66
C ASP A 354 -5.25 -4.22 -17.97
N GLY A 355 -5.57 -2.92 -18.01
CA GLY A 355 -6.92 -2.42 -18.30
C GLY A 355 -7.93 -2.57 -17.16
N ARG A 356 -7.51 -3.02 -15.97
CA ARG A 356 -8.34 -3.08 -14.77
C ARG A 356 -8.01 -1.90 -13.87
N GLU A 357 -9.03 -1.26 -13.32
CA GLU A 357 -8.86 -0.12 -12.42
C GLU A 357 -8.63 -0.54 -10.97
N TYR A 358 -7.73 0.18 -10.31
CA TYR A 358 -7.33 -0.03 -8.93
C TYR A 358 -7.20 1.28 -8.19
N LEU A 359 -7.50 1.25 -6.88
CA LEU A 359 -7.27 2.33 -5.93
C LEU A 359 -6.27 1.89 -4.85
N SER A 360 -5.39 2.79 -4.46
CA SER A 360 -4.46 2.59 -3.34
C SER A 360 -4.31 3.85 -2.51
N SER A 361 -4.39 3.72 -1.19
CA SER A 361 -4.16 4.84 -0.25
C SER A 361 -2.70 5.26 -0.14
N SER A 362 -1.78 4.58 -0.81
CA SER A 362 -0.36 4.89 -0.88
C SER A 362 0.16 4.78 -2.30
N ASN A 363 1.24 5.53 -2.60
CA ASN A 363 1.93 5.42 -3.88
C ASN A 363 2.85 4.20 -3.98
N ALA A 364 3.20 3.56 -2.85
CA ALA A 364 4.03 2.35 -2.81
C ALA A 364 3.23 1.18 -2.23
N PHE A 365 2.95 0.15 -3.05
CA PHE A 365 2.07 -0.96 -2.67
C PHE A 365 2.33 -2.22 -3.50
N LYS A 366 1.83 -3.35 -3.02
CA LYS A 366 1.65 -4.61 -3.78
C LYS A 366 0.16 -4.96 -3.89
N ASP A 367 -0.60 -4.60 -2.86
CA ASP A 367 -2.03 -4.84 -2.76
C ASP A 367 -2.78 -3.52 -3.00
N ALA A 368 -3.79 -3.56 -3.83
CA ALA A 368 -4.65 -2.43 -4.12
C ALA A 368 -6.12 -2.87 -4.18
N ARG A 369 -7.03 -1.93 -4.05
CA ARG A 369 -8.46 -2.17 -4.14
C ARG A 369 -8.87 -2.19 -5.61
N ARG A 370 -9.34 -3.33 -6.10
CA ARG A 370 -9.83 -3.44 -7.48
C ARG A 370 -11.20 -2.83 -7.61
N ILE A 371 -11.39 -2.01 -8.64
CA ILE A 371 -12.69 -1.45 -9.03
C ILE A 371 -13.35 -2.39 -10.02
N THR A 372 -14.57 -2.85 -9.71
CA THR A 372 -15.38 -3.65 -10.63
C THR A 372 -16.64 -2.88 -10.99
N PRO A 373 -16.96 -2.70 -12.28
CA PRO A 373 -18.14 -1.94 -12.71
C PRO A 373 -19.47 -2.49 -12.17
N ASP A 374 -19.55 -3.80 -11.94
CA ASP A 374 -20.78 -4.46 -11.51
C ASP A 374 -21.06 -4.39 -10.01
N ASP A 375 -20.02 -4.23 -9.19
CA ASP A 375 -20.16 -4.27 -7.72
C ASP A 375 -20.16 -2.87 -7.08
N GLY A 376 -19.99 -1.83 -7.90
CA GLY A 376 -19.68 -0.51 -7.40
C GLY A 376 -18.41 -0.55 -6.54
N TYR A 377 -17.85 0.59 -6.17
CA TYR A 377 -16.63 0.66 -5.34
C TYR A 377 -16.72 0.02 -3.93
N ALA A 378 -17.79 -0.69 -3.64
CA ALA A 378 -18.00 -1.42 -2.39
C ALA A 378 -17.22 -2.75 -2.29
N ALA A 379 -16.57 -3.20 -3.34
CA ALA A 379 -15.71 -4.38 -3.29
C ALA A 379 -14.39 -4.03 -2.59
N SER A 380 -14.40 -4.13 -1.30
CA SER A 380 -13.37 -3.68 -0.37
C SER A 380 -12.25 -4.68 -0.12
N THR A 381 -12.08 -5.69 -0.93
CA THR A 381 -10.97 -6.63 -0.75
C THR A 381 -9.71 -6.10 -1.41
N LEU A 382 -8.69 -5.85 -0.59
CA LEU A 382 -7.33 -5.66 -1.08
C LEU A 382 -6.90 -6.95 -1.77
N GLU A 383 -6.46 -6.84 -3.03
CA GLU A 383 -5.88 -7.97 -3.77
C GLU A 383 -4.48 -7.60 -4.26
N GLU A 384 -3.58 -8.55 -4.37
CA GLU A 384 -2.31 -8.35 -5.06
C GLU A 384 -2.60 -7.95 -6.52
N VAL A 385 -2.14 -6.77 -6.94
CA VAL A 385 -2.35 -6.25 -8.31
C VAL A 385 -1.81 -7.23 -9.34
N SER A 386 -0.62 -7.76 -9.09
CA SER A 386 -0.04 -8.89 -9.78
C SER A 386 0.80 -9.68 -8.79
N PRO A 387 0.63 -11.02 -8.71
CA PRO A 387 1.39 -11.83 -7.76
C PRO A 387 2.90 -11.64 -7.90
N GLY A 388 3.54 -11.18 -6.83
CA GLY A 388 4.98 -10.95 -6.82
C GLY A 388 5.45 -9.65 -7.47
N VAL A 389 4.56 -8.70 -7.78
CA VAL A 389 4.92 -7.38 -8.30
C VAL A 389 4.58 -6.32 -7.26
N ARG A 390 5.57 -5.51 -6.87
CA ARG A 390 5.40 -4.32 -6.03
C ARG A 390 5.55 -3.08 -6.90
N LEU A 391 4.63 -2.14 -6.77
CA LEU A 391 4.58 -0.91 -7.55
C LEU A 391 4.89 0.30 -6.67
N THR A 392 5.61 1.27 -7.23
CA THR A 392 5.80 2.60 -6.64
C THR A 392 5.52 3.64 -7.70
N LEU A 393 4.39 4.33 -7.58
CA LEU A 393 3.95 5.37 -8.51
C LEU A 393 4.77 6.65 -8.28
N GLN A 394 5.27 7.26 -9.36
CA GLN A 394 6.12 8.46 -9.30
C GLN A 394 5.42 9.68 -9.91
N SER A 395 4.71 9.49 -11.01
CA SER A 395 3.94 10.54 -11.70
C SER A 395 2.78 9.93 -12.48
N THR A 396 1.85 10.76 -12.92
CA THR A 396 0.79 10.34 -13.85
C THR A 396 1.35 10.08 -15.23
N GLY A 397 0.82 9.08 -15.93
CA GLY A 397 1.26 8.71 -17.28
C GLY A 397 1.05 7.24 -17.60
N ASP A 398 1.42 6.87 -18.82
CA ASP A 398 1.33 5.51 -19.33
C ASP A 398 2.72 4.88 -19.34
N THR A 399 2.83 3.65 -18.85
CA THR A 399 4.07 2.89 -18.84
C THR A 399 3.77 1.39 -18.98
N SER A 400 4.79 0.57 -19.08
CA SER A 400 4.66 -0.90 -19.05
C SER A 400 5.75 -1.53 -18.19
N ILE A 401 5.43 -2.68 -17.61
CA ILE A 401 6.35 -3.50 -16.84
C ILE A 401 6.57 -4.79 -17.62
N THR A 402 7.81 -5.12 -17.90
CA THR A 402 8.17 -6.42 -18.48
C THR A 402 8.80 -7.28 -17.40
N VAL A 403 8.12 -8.37 -17.05
CA VAL A 403 8.57 -9.37 -16.05
C VAL A 403 9.23 -10.52 -16.78
N LEU A 404 10.48 -10.80 -16.50
CA LEU A 404 11.28 -11.83 -17.17
C LEU A 404 12.18 -12.57 -16.18
N HIS A 405 12.10 -13.91 -16.14
CA HIS A 405 12.91 -14.77 -15.26
C HIS A 405 14.01 -15.50 -16.04
N HIS A 406 15.12 -14.84 -16.29
CA HIS A 406 16.21 -15.44 -17.08
C HIS A 406 17.22 -16.23 -16.26
N VAL A 407 17.34 -15.95 -14.98
CA VAL A 407 18.25 -16.64 -14.07
C VAL A 407 17.54 -17.83 -13.43
N LYS A 408 17.81 -19.05 -13.94
CA LYS A 408 17.16 -20.29 -13.44
C LYS A 408 17.97 -21.06 -12.42
N GLY A 409 19.09 -20.49 -11.90
CA GLY A 409 19.91 -21.18 -10.91
C GLY A 409 21.20 -20.45 -10.55
N GLY A 410 21.93 -21.02 -9.60
CA GLY A 410 23.23 -20.55 -9.17
C GLY A 410 23.20 -19.42 -8.15
N LYS A 411 24.39 -18.82 -7.92
CA LYS A 411 24.55 -17.78 -6.89
C LYS A 411 23.73 -16.52 -7.16
N ILE A 412 23.55 -16.16 -8.45
CA ILE A 412 22.81 -14.96 -8.84
C ILE A 412 21.33 -15.13 -8.50
N LEU A 413 20.72 -16.28 -8.87
CA LEU A 413 19.33 -16.57 -8.48
C LEU A 413 19.17 -16.50 -6.97
N GLY A 414 20.04 -17.15 -6.19
CA GLY A 414 19.95 -17.12 -4.73
C GLY A 414 20.11 -15.71 -4.13
N LEU A 415 20.85 -14.80 -4.77
CA LEU A 415 20.94 -13.41 -4.35
C LEU A 415 19.68 -12.62 -4.71
N LEU A 416 19.06 -12.87 -5.87
CA LEU A 416 17.79 -12.28 -6.27
C LEU A 416 16.66 -12.75 -5.35
N GLU A 417 16.53 -14.06 -5.12
CA GLU A 417 15.56 -14.63 -4.16
C GLU A 417 15.76 -14.05 -2.75
N ALA A 418 17.02 -13.88 -2.30
CA ALA A 418 17.31 -13.30 -1.00
C ALA A 418 16.85 -11.84 -0.93
N ARG A 419 17.05 -11.05 -1.99
CA ARG A 419 16.63 -9.65 -2.05
C ARG A 419 15.11 -9.53 -2.17
N ASP A 420 14.52 -10.20 -3.15
CA ASP A 420 13.16 -9.93 -3.61
C ASP A 420 12.11 -10.71 -2.80
N ASP A 421 12.39 -11.97 -2.44
CA ASP A 421 11.44 -12.79 -1.70
C ASP A 421 11.68 -12.74 -0.18
N VAL A 422 12.96 -12.84 0.25
CA VAL A 422 13.28 -13.00 1.67
C VAL A 422 13.31 -11.65 2.38
N ILE A 423 14.11 -10.71 1.90
CA ILE A 423 14.31 -9.41 2.57
C ILE A 423 13.03 -8.59 2.51
N LEU A 424 12.38 -8.50 1.35
CA LEU A 424 11.13 -7.74 1.21
C LEU A 424 10.01 -8.32 2.07
N SER A 425 9.84 -9.64 2.12
CA SER A 425 8.86 -10.29 3.00
C SER A 425 9.12 -10.00 4.48
N HIS A 426 10.39 -9.91 4.90
CA HIS A 426 10.74 -9.52 6.26
C HIS A 426 10.49 -8.05 6.54
N LEU A 427 10.78 -7.17 5.58
CA LEU A 427 10.45 -5.74 5.67
C LEU A 427 8.95 -5.54 5.82
N ASP A 428 8.13 -6.20 4.99
CA ASP A 428 6.66 -6.16 5.12
C ASP A 428 6.20 -6.61 6.52
N SER A 429 6.83 -7.65 7.06
CA SER A 429 6.50 -8.14 8.41
C SER A 429 6.88 -7.11 9.50
N PHE A 430 8.01 -6.44 9.37
CA PHE A 430 8.41 -5.38 10.29
C PHE A 430 7.54 -4.12 10.11
N ASP A 431 7.17 -3.78 8.90
CA ASP A 431 6.26 -2.67 8.60
C ASP A 431 4.88 -2.91 9.22
N GLU A 432 4.30 -4.12 9.07
CA GLU A 432 3.05 -4.48 9.73
C GLU A 432 3.16 -4.36 11.25
N LEU A 433 4.24 -4.88 11.83
CA LEU A 433 4.50 -4.81 13.27
C LEU A 433 4.57 -3.36 13.76
N ALA A 434 5.38 -2.53 13.10
CA ALA A 434 5.61 -1.13 13.46
C ALA A 434 4.35 -0.28 13.27
N TYR A 435 3.67 -0.45 12.14
CA TYR A 435 2.44 0.27 11.83
C TYR A 435 1.34 -0.03 12.86
N ARG A 436 1.07 -1.32 13.11
CA ARG A 436 0.06 -1.73 14.09
C ARG A 436 0.44 -1.33 15.51
N LEU A 437 1.73 -1.40 15.86
CA LEU A 437 2.20 -0.92 17.17
C LEU A 437 1.92 0.58 17.33
N ALA A 438 2.34 1.40 16.37
CA ALA A 438 2.13 2.84 16.43
C ALA A 438 0.63 3.18 16.49
N LEU A 439 -0.16 2.54 15.64
CA LEU A 439 -1.59 2.77 15.50
C LEU A 439 -2.33 2.48 16.81
N GLU A 440 -2.23 1.27 17.31
CA GLU A 440 -2.96 0.81 18.50
C GLU A 440 -2.46 1.48 19.79
N PHE A 441 -1.14 1.69 19.89
CA PHE A 441 -0.57 2.37 21.04
C PHE A 441 -0.99 3.84 21.07
N ASN A 442 -0.95 4.53 19.94
CA ASN A 442 -1.43 5.91 19.81
C ASN A 442 -2.92 6.01 20.15
N ALA A 443 -3.71 5.05 19.71
CA ALA A 443 -5.13 5.01 19.99
C ALA A 443 -5.40 5.01 21.51
N ILE A 444 -4.72 4.13 22.26
CA ILE A 444 -4.85 4.06 23.72
C ILE A 444 -4.26 5.33 24.39
N HIS A 445 -3.10 5.78 23.92
CA HIS A 445 -2.42 6.95 24.50
C HIS A 445 -3.26 8.22 24.35
N ARG A 446 -3.85 8.45 23.18
CA ARG A 446 -4.71 9.63 22.93
C ARG A 446 -6.01 9.63 23.73
N ALA A 447 -6.53 8.45 24.07
CA ALA A 447 -7.72 8.31 24.89
C ALA A 447 -7.45 8.54 26.38
N GLY A 448 -6.18 8.59 26.79
CA GLY A 448 -5.78 8.84 28.16
C GLY A 448 -5.43 10.31 28.41
N HIS A 449 -5.11 10.60 29.66
CA HIS A 449 -4.74 11.93 30.16
C HIS A 449 -3.31 11.95 30.66
N GLY A 450 -2.64 13.08 30.48
CA GLY A 450 -1.28 13.33 30.93
C GLY A 450 -1.12 13.31 32.45
N MET A 451 0.03 13.74 32.93
CA MET A 451 0.37 13.75 34.35
C MET A 451 0.66 15.18 34.87
N GLY A 452 0.51 15.40 36.18
CA GLY A 452 0.86 16.64 36.82
C GLY A 452 0.10 17.86 36.29
N ASP A 453 0.82 18.87 35.81
CA ASP A 453 0.22 20.08 35.23
C ASP A 453 -0.49 19.81 33.89
N ASN A 454 -0.17 18.71 33.24
CA ASN A 454 -0.78 18.25 31.98
C ASN A 454 -1.89 17.20 32.19
N ALA A 455 -2.40 17.04 33.43
CA ALA A 455 -3.41 16.01 33.75
C ALA A 455 -4.72 16.14 32.97
N GLU A 456 -5.04 17.31 32.45
CA GLU A 456 -6.26 17.54 31.64
C GLU A 456 -5.98 17.45 30.12
N LEU A 457 -4.73 17.24 29.71
CA LEU A 457 -4.40 17.11 28.28
C LEU A 457 -4.60 15.68 27.81
N THR A 458 -5.22 15.55 26.66
CA THR A 458 -5.46 14.29 25.93
C THR A 458 -5.24 14.48 24.44
N GLY A 459 -5.40 13.46 23.63
CA GLY A 459 -5.29 13.56 22.16
C GLY A 459 -3.85 13.55 21.62
N ILE A 460 -2.84 13.41 22.49
CA ILE A 460 -1.42 13.40 22.07
C ILE A 460 -1.04 11.99 21.63
N SER A 461 -0.46 11.86 20.44
CA SER A 461 0.09 10.60 19.95
C SER A 461 1.43 10.28 20.63
N PHE A 462 1.64 9.02 21.04
CA PHE A 462 2.92 8.58 21.59
C PHE A 462 3.99 8.43 20.51
N PHE A 463 3.66 7.72 19.45
CA PHE A 463 4.49 7.64 18.26
C PHE A 463 4.06 8.72 17.27
N LYS A 464 5.01 9.23 16.49
CA LYS A 464 4.68 10.06 15.34
C LYS A 464 3.74 9.29 14.41
N PRO A 465 2.63 9.87 13.99
CA PRO A 465 1.71 9.21 13.06
C PRO A 465 2.43 8.73 11.80
N LEU A 466 2.16 7.50 11.38
CA LEU A 466 2.73 6.89 10.19
C LEU A 466 1.74 7.01 9.03
N PRO A 467 2.15 7.55 7.88
CA PRO A 467 1.22 7.81 6.76
C PRO A 467 0.75 6.53 6.07
N SER A 468 1.57 5.48 6.07
CA SER A 468 1.26 4.23 5.37
C SER A 468 1.88 3.02 6.07
N LEU A 469 1.43 1.83 5.67
CA LEU A 469 2.00 0.56 6.11
C LEU A 469 3.43 0.40 5.57
N ALA A 470 3.64 0.71 4.27
CA ALA A 470 4.95 0.60 3.64
C ALA A 470 5.92 1.64 4.22
N GLY A 471 7.10 1.19 4.66
CA GLY A 471 8.11 2.03 5.30
C GLY A 471 7.82 2.38 6.77
N ALA A 472 6.80 1.78 7.37
CA ALA A 472 6.40 2.06 8.74
C ALA A 472 7.50 1.73 9.76
N ALA A 473 8.26 0.65 9.54
CA ALA A 473 9.37 0.28 10.42
C ALA A 473 10.50 1.30 10.42
N GLU A 474 10.80 1.89 9.28
CA GLU A 474 11.80 2.96 9.13
C GLU A 474 11.31 4.28 9.75
N GLY A 475 10.02 4.61 9.55
CA GLY A 475 9.40 5.84 10.03
C GLY A 475 9.03 5.85 11.52
N LEU A 476 9.07 4.70 12.20
CA LEU A 476 8.64 4.60 13.60
C LEU A 476 9.52 5.43 14.54
N SER A 477 8.94 6.45 15.13
CA SER A 477 9.63 7.33 16.07
C SER A 477 8.69 7.85 17.17
N VAL A 478 9.24 8.15 18.33
CA VAL A 478 8.47 8.77 19.42
C VAL A 478 8.17 10.24 19.07
N ASN A 479 6.99 10.70 19.44
CA ASN A 479 6.60 12.10 19.27
C ASN A 479 7.55 13.04 20.04
N GLY A 480 8.08 14.03 19.34
CA GLY A 480 9.05 14.99 19.93
C GLY A 480 8.53 15.71 21.17
N ALA A 481 7.24 16.06 21.22
CA ALA A 481 6.63 16.69 22.38
C ALA A 481 6.77 15.86 23.66
N LEU A 482 6.65 14.54 23.59
CA LEU A 482 6.82 13.63 24.72
C LEU A 482 8.27 13.48 25.15
N VAL A 483 9.22 13.71 24.24
CA VAL A 483 10.66 13.69 24.55
C VAL A 483 11.04 14.97 25.30
N GLU A 484 10.41 16.10 24.96
CA GLU A 484 10.62 17.38 25.61
C GLU A 484 9.92 17.45 26.98
N ASP A 485 8.68 16.93 27.07
CA ASP A 485 7.91 16.91 28.31
C ASP A 485 7.26 15.53 28.55
N SER A 486 7.86 14.76 29.43
CA SER A 486 7.36 13.42 29.79
C SER A 486 6.04 13.43 30.58
N SER A 487 5.58 14.58 31.10
CA SER A 487 4.29 14.70 31.76
C SER A 487 3.11 14.62 30.79
N LEU A 488 3.37 14.73 29.48
CA LEU A 488 2.41 14.49 28.42
C LEU A 488 2.10 12.98 28.18
N ILE A 489 2.83 12.08 28.85
CA ILE A 489 2.52 10.64 28.76
C ILE A 489 1.17 10.38 29.41
N ALA A 490 0.23 9.86 28.61
CA ALA A 490 -1.15 9.66 29.02
C ALA A 490 -1.31 8.39 29.87
N ALA A 491 -0.94 8.48 31.14
CA ALA A 491 -1.00 7.35 32.09
C ALA A 491 -2.40 7.13 32.70
N ALA A 492 -3.17 8.22 32.88
CA ALA A 492 -4.49 8.19 33.49
C ALA A 492 -5.62 7.99 32.45
N SER A 493 -6.74 7.45 32.88
CA SER A 493 -7.97 7.36 32.07
C SER A 493 -8.83 8.61 32.23
N GLY A 494 -9.70 8.88 31.24
CA GLY A 494 -10.77 9.86 31.36
C GLY A 494 -11.94 9.34 32.18
N ASP A 495 -12.66 10.24 32.83
CA ASP A 495 -13.87 9.97 33.65
C ASP A 495 -15.16 9.90 32.79
N GLY A 496 -15.04 10.06 31.47
CA GLY A 496 -16.17 10.10 30.53
C GLY A 496 -16.79 11.50 30.37
N THR A 497 -16.38 12.49 31.16
CA THR A 497 -16.81 13.90 31.05
C THR A 497 -15.76 14.79 30.39
N GLY A 498 -14.63 14.22 29.96
CA GLY A 498 -13.49 14.92 29.35
C GLY A 498 -12.41 15.32 30.35
N HIS A 499 -12.52 14.89 31.60
CA HIS A 499 -11.53 15.12 32.64
C HIS A 499 -10.78 13.83 33.03
N SER A 500 -9.60 14.00 33.63
CA SER A 500 -8.84 12.90 34.19
C SER A 500 -9.55 12.31 35.43
N VAL A 501 -9.51 10.99 35.58
CA VAL A 501 -9.96 10.30 36.82
C VAL A 501 -9.21 10.81 38.06
N GLY A 502 -7.99 11.32 37.88
CA GLY A 502 -7.21 11.99 38.92
C GLY A 502 -5.77 11.49 39.06
N SER A 503 -5.02 12.19 39.92
CA SER A 503 -3.61 11.85 40.15
C SER A 503 -3.46 10.49 40.83
N GLY A 504 -2.60 9.64 40.28
CA GLY A 504 -2.37 8.26 40.74
C GLY A 504 -3.15 7.19 39.97
N ASP A 505 -4.03 7.58 39.03
CA ASP A 505 -4.62 6.64 38.10
C ASP A 505 -3.57 6.21 37.03
N GLY A 506 -3.30 4.92 36.95
CA GLY A 506 -2.40 4.30 35.97
C GLY A 506 -3.15 3.33 35.05
N SER A 507 -4.45 3.42 34.98
CA SER A 507 -5.28 2.46 34.23
C SER A 507 -5.02 2.53 32.73
N ASN A 508 -4.77 3.71 32.14
CA ASN A 508 -4.42 3.82 30.74
C ASN A 508 -3.03 3.27 30.43
N ALA A 509 -2.06 3.48 31.32
CA ALA A 509 -0.73 2.86 31.22
C ALA A 509 -0.83 1.32 31.28
N LEU A 510 -1.74 0.76 32.11
CA LEU A 510 -2.00 -0.66 32.16
C LEU A 510 -2.60 -1.17 30.83
N ARG A 511 -3.54 -0.44 30.22
CA ARG A 511 -4.11 -0.76 28.90
C ARG A 511 -3.02 -0.81 27.82
N MET A 512 -2.12 0.19 27.79
CA MET A 512 -0.97 0.20 26.87
C MET A 512 -0.08 -1.03 27.08
N ALA A 513 0.19 -1.41 28.34
CA ALA A 513 0.99 -2.60 28.64
C ALA A 513 0.29 -3.92 28.24
N GLN A 514 -1.03 -3.97 28.30
CA GLN A 514 -1.84 -5.14 27.90
C GLN A 514 -1.91 -5.32 26.38
N LEU A 515 -1.61 -4.28 25.60
CA LEU A 515 -1.63 -4.31 24.14
C LEU A 515 -0.75 -5.45 23.57
N LYS A 516 0.36 -5.78 24.25
CA LYS A 516 1.24 -6.89 23.82
C LYS A 516 0.53 -8.25 23.72
N GLN A 517 -0.60 -8.44 24.40
CA GLN A 517 -1.39 -9.67 24.39
C GLN A 517 -2.63 -9.58 23.49
N SER A 518 -2.94 -8.38 22.99
CA SER A 518 -4.09 -8.15 22.13
C SER A 518 -3.83 -8.69 20.73
N LYS A 519 -4.84 -9.33 20.14
CA LYS A 519 -4.76 -9.88 18.78
C LYS A 519 -5.06 -8.79 17.76
N ILE A 520 -4.02 -8.17 17.24
CA ILE A 520 -4.12 -6.99 16.35
C ILE A 520 -3.32 -7.15 15.05
N LEU A 521 -2.49 -8.18 14.94
CA LEU A 521 -1.69 -8.48 13.76
C LEU A 521 -2.32 -9.60 12.92
N LYS A 522 -1.90 -9.72 11.65
CA LYS A 522 -2.39 -10.73 10.69
C LYS A 522 -3.93 -10.79 10.63
N GLY A 523 -4.55 -9.63 10.35
CA GLY A 523 -6.01 -9.57 10.31
C GLY A 523 -6.67 -9.90 11.66
N ARG A 524 -6.05 -9.50 12.77
CA ARG A 524 -6.52 -9.72 14.15
C ARG A 524 -6.51 -11.18 14.63
N SER A 525 -5.65 -11.99 14.06
CA SER A 525 -5.48 -13.39 14.46
C SER A 525 -4.32 -13.62 15.43
N ALA A 526 -3.34 -12.71 15.48
CA ALA A 526 -2.11 -12.83 16.28
C ALA A 526 -1.86 -11.64 17.19
N SER A 527 -1.34 -11.89 18.39
CA SER A 527 -0.75 -10.88 19.28
C SER A 527 0.70 -10.55 18.85
N PHE A 528 1.29 -9.51 19.43
CA PHE A 528 2.70 -9.17 19.18
C PHE A 528 3.64 -10.34 19.50
N ASN A 529 3.41 -11.04 20.61
CA ASN A 529 4.23 -12.19 20.99
C ASN A 529 4.08 -13.34 19.99
N GLU A 530 2.84 -13.73 19.64
CA GLU A 530 2.57 -14.83 18.70
C GLU A 530 3.12 -14.49 17.29
N PHE A 531 3.02 -13.23 16.89
CA PHE A 531 3.57 -12.76 15.62
C PHE A 531 5.10 -12.91 15.60
N TYR A 532 5.78 -12.39 16.64
CA TYR A 532 7.23 -12.49 16.75
C TYR A 532 7.72 -13.95 16.81
N GLU A 533 7.08 -14.78 17.60
CA GLU A 533 7.39 -16.22 17.67
C GLU A 533 7.22 -16.89 16.30
N SER A 534 6.12 -16.59 15.59
CA SER A 534 5.87 -17.14 14.25
C SER A 534 6.89 -16.64 13.23
N PHE A 535 7.31 -15.38 13.33
CA PHE A 535 8.34 -14.78 12.48
C PHE A 535 9.70 -15.46 12.68
N ILE A 536 10.14 -15.63 13.94
CA ILE A 536 11.41 -16.31 14.25
C ILE A 536 11.37 -17.77 13.82
N ALA A 537 10.24 -18.47 14.02
CA ALA A 537 10.07 -19.85 13.58
C ALA A 537 10.16 -19.97 12.05
N ALA A 538 9.53 -19.05 11.30
CA ALA A 538 9.59 -19.01 9.85
C ALA A 538 11.02 -18.75 9.35
N LEU A 539 11.73 -17.78 9.96
CA LEU A 539 13.12 -17.46 9.65
C LEU A 539 14.04 -18.66 9.90
N GLY A 540 13.84 -19.35 11.03
CA GLY A 540 14.59 -20.57 11.36
C GLY A 540 14.36 -21.70 10.36
N ALA A 541 13.11 -21.93 9.99
CA ALA A 541 12.74 -22.94 8.98
C ALA A 541 13.32 -22.62 7.60
N GLN A 542 13.31 -21.35 7.21
CA GLN A 542 13.90 -20.87 5.95
C GLN A 542 15.42 -21.07 5.94
N GLY A 543 16.10 -20.69 7.01
CA GLY A 543 17.54 -20.93 7.17
C GLY A 543 17.91 -22.41 7.07
N GLN A 544 17.12 -23.28 7.69
CA GLN A 544 17.28 -24.73 7.59
C GLN A 544 17.12 -25.24 6.16
N ARG A 545 16.05 -24.80 5.46
CA ARG A 545 15.80 -25.18 4.05
C ARG A 545 16.97 -24.76 3.16
N THR A 546 17.39 -23.49 3.26
CA THR A 546 18.50 -22.96 2.48
C THR A 546 19.79 -23.73 2.69
N ARG A 547 20.09 -24.10 3.95
CA ARG A 547 21.27 -24.92 4.29
C ARG A 547 21.18 -26.31 3.66
N THR A 548 20.03 -26.97 3.79
CA THR A 548 19.80 -28.29 3.18
C THR A 548 19.94 -28.24 1.66
N MET A 549 19.40 -27.20 1.01
CA MET A 549 19.52 -27.02 -0.43
C MET A 549 20.99 -26.80 -0.85
N ALA A 550 21.73 -25.98 -0.11
CA ALA A 550 23.16 -25.76 -0.37
C ALA A 550 23.99 -27.06 -0.24
N ASP A 551 23.69 -27.87 0.78
CA ASP A 551 24.39 -29.14 0.98
C ASP A 551 24.03 -30.17 -0.14
N ASN A 552 22.77 -30.22 -0.56
CA ASN A 552 22.35 -31.03 -1.70
C ASN A 552 23.04 -30.61 -3.00
N GLN A 553 23.14 -29.29 -3.27
CA GLN A 553 23.82 -28.77 -4.46
C GLN A 553 25.32 -29.09 -4.42
N ARG A 554 25.97 -29.01 -3.25
CA ARG A 554 27.38 -29.40 -3.10
C ARG A 554 27.58 -30.89 -3.38
N ALA A 555 26.67 -31.75 -2.87
CA ALA A 555 26.73 -33.17 -3.13
C ALA A 555 26.58 -33.48 -4.62
N LEU A 556 25.63 -32.81 -5.30
CA LEU A 556 25.43 -32.95 -6.74
C LEU A 556 26.67 -32.48 -7.53
N MET A 557 27.26 -31.33 -7.16
CA MET A 557 28.51 -30.84 -7.80
C MET A 557 29.66 -31.84 -7.63
N ASN A 558 29.83 -32.41 -6.44
CA ASN A 558 30.86 -33.43 -6.19
C ASN A 558 30.62 -34.69 -7.06
N GLN A 559 29.36 -35.09 -7.26
CA GLN A 559 29.01 -36.22 -8.12
C GLN A 559 29.31 -35.92 -9.60
N ILE A 560 28.96 -34.71 -10.07
CA ILE A 560 29.26 -34.27 -11.45
C ILE A 560 30.77 -34.20 -11.67
N ASP A 561 31.52 -33.65 -10.70
CA ASP A 561 32.98 -33.60 -10.78
C ASP A 561 33.62 -35.00 -10.80
N ALA A 562 33.12 -35.91 -9.98
CA ALA A 562 33.57 -37.31 -10.00
C ALA A 562 33.27 -38.00 -11.35
N GLN A 563 32.08 -37.73 -11.91
CA GLN A 563 31.70 -38.26 -13.23
C GLN A 563 32.57 -37.63 -14.35
N ARG A 564 32.82 -36.31 -14.28
CA ARG A 564 33.72 -35.63 -15.19
C ARG A 564 35.14 -36.20 -15.13
N GLN A 565 35.68 -36.43 -13.93
CA GLN A 565 36.98 -37.04 -13.73
C GLN A 565 37.05 -38.47 -14.27
N SER A 566 35.97 -39.26 -14.16
CA SER A 566 35.93 -40.62 -14.69
C SER A 566 35.95 -40.68 -16.23
N VAL A 567 35.44 -39.60 -16.88
CA VAL A 567 35.42 -39.53 -18.37
C VAL A 567 36.68 -38.82 -18.92
N MET A 568 37.14 -37.78 -18.23
CA MET A 568 38.25 -36.92 -18.68
C MET A 568 39.54 -37.14 -17.89
N GLY A 569 39.52 -37.92 -16.83
CA GLY A 569 40.66 -38.21 -16.00
C GLY A 569 41.69 -39.05 -16.76
N VAL A 570 42.91 -38.62 -16.74
CA VAL A 570 44.04 -39.39 -17.32
C VAL A 570 44.35 -40.53 -16.36
N ASN A 571 44.17 -41.77 -16.81
CA ASN A 571 44.59 -42.94 -16.06
C ASN A 571 46.10 -43.10 -16.20
N ILE A 572 46.81 -42.81 -15.10
CA ILE A 572 48.29 -42.85 -15.05
C ILE A 572 48.81 -44.22 -15.48
N ASP A 573 48.10 -45.32 -15.15
CA ASP A 573 48.53 -46.68 -15.56
C ASP A 573 48.39 -46.90 -17.04
N GLU A 574 47.38 -46.35 -17.70
CA GLU A 574 47.18 -46.38 -19.15
C GLU A 574 48.22 -45.55 -19.87
N GLU A 575 48.52 -44.35 -19.39
CA GLU A 575 49.56 -43.50 -19.94
C GLU A 575 50.92 -44.12 -19.75
N MET A 576 51.20 -44.76 -18.60
CA MET A 576 52.45 -45.51 -18.41
C MET A 576 52.56 -46.71 -19.37
N MET A 577 51.46 -47.45 -19.61
CA MET A 577 51.50 -48.50 -20.60
C MET A 577 51.75 -47.97 -22.02
N ASP A 578 51.14 -46.84 -22.36
CA ASP A 578 51.36 -46.24 -23.66
C ASP A 578 52.80 -45.65 -23.79
N ILE A 579 53.37 -45.08 -22.75
CA ILE A 579 54.79 -44.70 -22.71
C ILE A 579 55.67 -45.90 -22.95
N ILE A 580 55.40 -47.06 -22.32
CA ILE A 580 56.17 -48.28 -22.52
C ILE A 580 56.04 -48.79 -23.98
N LYS A 581 54.82 -48.77 -24.54
CA LYS A 581 54.60 -49.13 -25.95
C LYS A 581 55.37 -48.22 -26.90
N PHE A 582 55.32 -46.91 -26.67
CA PHE A 582 56.07 -45.92 -27.48
C PHE A 582 57.57 -46.08 -27.33
N GLN A 583 58.08 -46.40 -26.13
CA GLN A 583 59.51 -46.70 -25.93
C GLN A 583 59.91 -47.95 -26.69
N GLN A 584 59.08 -49.02 -26.65
CA GLN A 584 59.37 -50.24 -27.44
C GLN A 584 59.31 -49.98 -28.93
N ALA A 585 58.32 -49.21 -29.41
CA ALA A 585 58.22 -48.80 -30.82
C ALA A 585 59.41 -47.96 -31.25
N PHE A 586 59.84 -47.01 -30.40
CA PHE A 586 61.07 -46.21 -30.66
C PHE A 586 62.30 -47.07 -30.78
N ASN A 587 62.47 -48.03 -29.85
CA ASN A 587 63.60 -48.95 -29.87
C ASN A 587 63.61 -49.85 -31.14
N ALA A 588 62.38 -50.31 -31.55
CA ALA A 588 62.20 -51.07 -32.76
C ALA A 588 62.57 -50.27 -34.03
N ILE A 589 62.13 -49.01 -34.10
CA ILE A 589 62.43 -48.09 -35.19
C ILE A 589 63.90 -47.76 -35.20
N ALA A 590 64.56 -47.52 -34.06
CA ALA A 590 65.99 -47.29 -33.99
C ALA A 590 66.79 -48.45 -34.55
N ARG A 591 66.39 -49.70 -34.20
CA ARG A 591 67.03 -50.90 -34.80
C ARG A 591 66.76 -51.00 -36.30
N TYR A 592 65.53 -50.65 -36.76
CA TYR A 592 65.22 -50.63 -38.17
C TYR A 592 66.05 -49.61 -38.93
N VAL A 593 66.26 -48.41 -38.43
CA VAL A 593 67.11 -47.36 -38.99
C VAL A 593 68.55 -47.84 -39.03
N THR A 594 69.09 -48.47 -37.98
CA THR A 594 70.42 -49.04 -37.97
C THR A 594 70.58 -50.11 -39.05
N THR A 595 69.54 -50.97 -39.23
CA THR A 595 69.57 -52.00 -40.30
C THR A 595 69.56 -51.36 -41.69
N ILE A 596 68.81 -50.28 -41.88
CA ILE A 596 68.78 -49.54 -43.14
C ILE A 596 70.19 -48.89 -43.41
N ASP A 597 70.78 -48.27 -42.37
CA ASP A 597 72.13 -47.69 -42.47
C ASP A 597 73.19 -48.74 -42.85
N GLU A 598 73.11 -49.94 -42.24
CA GLU A 598 73.98 -51.05 -42.60
C GLU A 598 73.74 -51.52 -44.06
N MET A 599 72.47 -51.55 -44.50
CA MET A 599 72.13 -51.90 -45.88
C MET A 599 72.68 -50.81 -46.86
N LEU A 600 72.46 -49.53 -46.50
CA LEU A 600 73.02 -48.41 -47.29
C LEU A 600 74.56 -48.44 -47.35
N ASP A 601 75.23 -48.75 -46.25
CA ASP A 601 76.68 -48.92 -46.24
C ASP A 601 77.11 -50.04 -47.14
N VAL A 602 76.38 -51.15 -47.14
CA VAL A 602 76.66 -52.23 -48.08
C VAL A 602 76.44 -51.80 -49.52
N ILE A 603 75.38 -51.06 -49.84
CA ILE A 603 75.06 -50.59 -51.19
C ILE A 603 76.10 -49.53 -51.64
N VAL A 604 76.39 -48.55 -50.80
CA VAL A 604 77.25 -47.39 -51.16
C VAL A 604 78.76 -47.79 -51.17
N ASN A 605 79.17 -48.50 -50.12
CA ASN A 605 80.62 -48.75 -49.95
C ASN A 605 81.11 -50.11 -50.43
N ARG A 606 80.24 -51.13 -50.56
CA ARG A 606 80.63 -52.48 -50.96
C ARG A 606 80.15 -52.91 -52.35
N MET A 607 79.02 -52.39 -52.88
CA MET A 607 78.60 -52.68 -54.26
C MET A 607 79.33 -51.83 -55.31
N GLY A 608 80.05 -50.76 -54.89
CA GLY A 608 80.92 -49.93 -55.78
C GLY A 608 82.33 -50.48 -56.03
N ILE A 609 82.74 -51.63 -55.41
CA ILE A 609 84.06 -52.21 -55.55
C ILE A 609 83.92 -53.58 -56.27
N VAL A 610 83.36 -53.56 -57.45
CA VAL A 610 83.51 -54.66 -58.40
C VAL A 610 84.18 -54.10 -59.65
N GLY A 611 85.55 -54.19 -59.63
CA GLY A 611 86.32 -53.79 -60.79
C GLY A 611 87.78 -53.41 -60.51
N ARG A 612 88.48 -54.25 -59.75
CA ARG A 612 89.89 -54.37 -59.81
C ARG A 612 90.29 -55.81 -59.56
#